data_b8b8eceff34572125573cfde3aa62108
#
_entry.id   b8b8eceff34572125573cfde3aa62108
#
_cell.length_a   1.000
_cell.length_b   1.000
_cell.length_c   1.000
_cell.angle_alpha   90.00
_cell.angle_beta   90.00
_cell.angle_gamma   90.00
#
_symmetry.space_group_name_H-M   'P 1'
#
loop_
_entity.id
_entity.type
_entity.pdbx_description
1 polymer ?
#
loop_
_entity_poly.entity_id
_entity_poly.type
_entity_poly.pdbx_seq_one_letter_code
_entity_poly.pdbx_strand_id
1 'polypeptide(L)'
;MFPASAFAVDYTITNVEIDALLQENGTVAVHESHTYSFSGEFNGIIRELIPKSDSDIVDFSAFEHENELLVEQDQTEYRIHRTGDSETITIDLYYQIINGISVYSDVAEFYWPFFDTSNESTYEDLTITVTPPTETTDVIAFGYDTAFETDIISESGQVQFLFGEVPSGENGDIRVAYDASLFPTASLTKDEPMRAEIVEAEQHLIDQAIARAERTEWFASVGQTVTIVFALILLIALTHAWLEKRSKQVALMKNETDQLLPSQELPLPSTIYFTNYYLLSPESIAASLLDLVRKGNVQQLESNRFRIVNRTGLVRHEQVLVEWLFDTIGKNHEFSFDELNAYTKNKKNHETYQLKYSMWQREIKDEVKAAKLYENRRTYRVILSLLSVGLGVFSILLAVHDLFELFILTLGLSIALLSFALFYHPRTWTGEKIKHEWKTFKQRFKSIQSPEWKSLSEDDKMRAFLYGLGTNDKEVTKKNEELAKAFQKPTSAQPTAATHSAYSFDPTWILVAGAASSTFQSAQKTTGPDTSSSGGSFTGGGTGAGGGGGGSGAF
;
A
#
# COMPACT_ATOMS: atom_id res chain seq x y z
N MET A 1 42.37 2.77 3.34
CA MET A 1 42.13 1.99 2.11
C MET A 1 40.67 2.23 1.76
N PHE A 2 40.38 3.02 0.76
CA PHE A 2 39.03 3.16 0.22
C PHE A 2 38.79 1.94 -0.67
N PRO A 3 37.63 1.26 -0.59
CA PRO A 3 37.33 0.25 -1.58
C PRO A 3 37.20 0.98 -2.93
N ALA A 4 38.00 0.57 -3.91
CA ALA A 4 37.74 0.94 -5.30
C ALA A 4 36.37 0.37 -5.63
N SER A 5 35.41 1.22 -5.98
CA SER A 5 34.17 0.81 -6.61
C SER A 5 34.57 0.13 -7.91
N ALA A 6 34.37 -1.17 -8.03
CA ALA A 6 34.34 -1.81 -9.32
C ALA A 6 33.12 -1.20 -10.03
N PHE A 7 33.34 -0.30 -10.95
CA PHE A 7 32.29 0.13 -11.87
C PHE A 7 31.99 -1.08 -12.75
N ALA A 8 30.76 -1.62 -12.65
CA ALA A 8 30.28 -2.56 -13.63
C ALA A 8 30.35 -1.86 -14.99
N VAL A 9 30.87 -2.56 -15.99
CA VAL A 9 30.89 -2.06 -17.38
C VAL A 9 29.46 -1.89 -17.84
N ASP A 10 29.13 -0.73 -18.38
CA ASP A 10 27.79 -0.45 -18.93
C ASP A 10 27.78 -0.83 -20.43
N TYR A 11 26.95 -1.84 -20.76
CA TYR A 11 26.87 -2.39 -22.11
C TYR A 11 25.48 -2.91 -22.43
N THR A 12 25.19 -3.05 -23.71
CA THR A 12 24.04 -3.80 -24.26
C THR A 12 24.54 -4.80 -25.31
N ILE A 13 23.90 -5.97 -25.38
CA ILE A 13 24.15 -6.97 -26.43
C ILE A 13 23.03 -6.81 -27.46
N THR A 14 23.35 -6.13 -28.55
CA THR A 14 22.35 -5.69 -29.53
C THR A 14 21.99 -6.76 -30.55
N ASN A 15 22.90 -7.70 -30.82
CA ASN A 15 22.66 -8.81 -31.74
C ASN A 15 23.51 -10.02 -31.36
N VAL A 16 22.90 -11.20 -31.43
CA VAL A 16 23.59 -12.48 -31.27
C VAL A 16 23.12 -13.43 -32.36
N GLU A 17 24.06 -13.90 -33.19
CA GLU A 17 23.81 -14.93 -34.20
C GLU A 17 24.64 -16.16 -33.85
N ILE A 18 24.00 -17.33 -33.81
CA ILE A 18 24.64 -18.60 -33.49
C ILE A 18 24.37 -19.58 -34.63
N ASP A 19 25.44 -20.02 -35.28
CA ASP A 19 25.40 -21.03 -36.33
C ASP A 19 25.96 -22.36 -35.81
N ALA A 20 25.14 -23.38 -35.72
CA ALA A 20 25.50 -24.72 -35.30
C ALA A 20 25.48 -25.65 -36.53
N LEU A 21 26.67 -26.00 -37.05
CA LEU A 21 26.83 -26.93 -38.16
C LEU A 21 27.03 -28.37 -37.61
N LEU A 22 26.05 -29.20 -37.83
CA LEU A 22 26.10 -30.61 -37.41
C LEU A 22 27.01 -31.40 -38.37
N GLN A 23 27.87 -32.27 -37.80
CA GLN A 23 28.81 -33.10 -38.56
C GLN A 23 28.44 -34.59 -38.52
N GLU A 24 28.79 -35.33 -39.56
CA GLU A 24 28.50 -36.78 -39.68
C GLU A 24 29.06 -37.65 -38.54
N ASN A 25 30.07 -37.13 -37.81
CA ASN A 25 30.70 -37.82 -36.68
C ASN A 25 30.07 -37.52 -35.30
N GLY A 26 28.97 -36.71 -35.29
CA GLY A 26 28.28 -36.32 -34.04
C GLY A 26 28.88 -35.12 -33.33
N THR A 27 29.90 -34.48 -33.90
CA THR A 27 30.43 -33.20 -33.45
C THR A 27 29.58 -32.06 -33.99
N VAL A 28 29.49 -30.95 -33.29
CA VAL A 28 28.84 -29.72 -33.78
C VAL A 28 29.88 -28.61 -33.82
N ALA A 29 30.10 -28.04 -34.99
CA ALA A 29 30.92 -26.86 -35.15
C ALA A 29 30.04 -25.64 -34.95
N VAL A 30 30.41 -24.78 -34.01
CA VAL A 30 29.64 -23.58 -33.64
C VAL A 30 30.40 -22.33 -33.96
N HIS A 31 29.72 -21.39 -34.60
CA HIS A 31 30.13 -20.01 -34.76
C HIS A 31 29.09 -19.13 -34.11
N GLU A 32 29.50 -18.30 -33.16
CA GLU A 32 28.65 -17.26 -32.56
C GLU A 32 29.20 -15.88 -32.95
N SER A 33 28.33 -14.96 -33.34
CA SER A 33 28.65 -13.56 -33.59
C SER A 33 27.88 -12.69 -32.60
N HIS A 34 28.61 -12.03 -31.73
CA HIS A 34 28.05 -11.19 -30.65
C HIS A 34 28.36 -9.73 -30.89
N THR A 35 27.36 -8.88 -31.00
CA THR A 35 27.52 -7.43 -31.12
C THR A 35 27.18 -6.73 -29.81
N TYR A 36 28.20 -6.09 -29.23
CA TYR A 36 28.12 -5.31 -28.00
C TYR A 36 28.18 -3.82 -28.30
N SER A 37 27.35 -3.04 -27.61
CA SER A 37 27.45 -1.58 -27.55
C SER A 37 27.85 -1.17 -26.14
N PHE A 38 29.05 -0.59 -25.99
CA PHE A 38 29.62 -0.18 -24.72
C PHE A 38 29.44 1.32 -24.46
N SER A 39 29.21 1.65 -23.16
CA SER A 39 29.17 3.02 -22.66
C SER A 39 30.27 3.19 -21.60
N GLY A 40 31.44 3.69 -22.01
CA GLY A 40 32.64 3.82 -21.17
C GLY A 40 33.73 2.80 -21.48
N GLU A 41 34.79 2.79 -20.65
CA GLU A 41 35.93 1.89 -20.80
C GLU A 41 35.55 0.44 -20.48
N PHE A 42 36.03 -0.50 -21.28
CA PHE A 42 35.86 -1.94 -21.09
C PHE A 42 37.15 -2.71 -21.40
N ASN A 43 37.28 -3.94 -20.87
CA ASN A 43 38.46 -4.78 -21.05
C ASN A 43 38.19 -6.04 -21.87
N GLY A 44 36.94 -6.39 -22.07
CA GLY A 44 36.56 -7.55 -22.86
C GLY A 44 35.14 -8.02 -22.64
N ILE A 45 34.84 -9.19 -23.22
CA ILE A 45 33.57 -9.88 -23.05
C ILE A 45 33.78 -11.21 -22.33
N ILE A 46 32.71 -11.69 -21.70
CA ILE A 46 32.64 -13.01 -21.07
C ILE A 46 31.64 -13.86 -21.84
N ARG A 47 32.02 -15.10 -22.13
CA ARG A 47 31.12 -16.14 -22.60
C ARG A 47 31.20 -17.34 -21.68
N GLU A 48 30.11 -17.67 -21.02
CA GLU A 48 30.00 -18.89 -20.25
C GLU A 48 29.37 -19.98 -21.10
N LEU A 49 30.03 -21.15 -21.18
CA LEU A 49 29.57 -22.30 -21.93
C LEU A 49 29.59 -23.52 -21.02
N ILE A 50 28.44 -23.99 -20.62
CA ILE A 50 28.29 -25.14 -19.73
C ILE A 50 27.92 -26.38 -20.57
N PRO A 51 28.85 -27.34 -20.77
CA PRO A 51 28.56 -28.54 -21.56
C PRO A 51 27.60 -29.46 -20.82
N LYS A 52 26.86 -30.28 -21.54
CA LYS A 52 26.06 -31.39 -20.95
C LYS A 52 27.00 -32.47 -20.41
N SER A 53 26.50 -33.33 -19.52
CA SER A 53 27.27 -34.32 -18.79
C SER A 53 28.13 -35.27 -19.66
N ASP A 54 27.72 -35.53 -20.90
CA ASP A 54 28.39 -36.43 -21.82
C ASP A 54 29.03 -35.72 -23.03
N SER A 55 29.09 -34.38 -23.00
CA SER A 55 29.66 -33.55 -24.06
C SER A 55 30.81 -32.67 -23.53
N ASP A 56 31.71 -32.26 -24.43
CA ASP A 56 32.81 -31.34 -24.14
C ASP A 56 32.85 -30.21 -25.16
N ILE A 57 33.32 -29.03 -24.71
CA ILE A 57 33.56 -27.87 -25.58
C ILE A 57 35.06 -27.75 -25.79
N VAL A 58 35.50 -27.78 -27.02
CA VAL A 58 36.92 -27.74 -27.39
C VAL A 58 37.19 -26.72 -28.49
N ASP A 59 38.47 -26.42 -28.71
CA ASP A 59 38.97 -25.54 -29.81
C ASP A 59 38.34 -24.15 -29.81
N PHE A 60 38.12 -23.59 -28.62
CA PHE A 60 37.56 -22.26 -28.48
C PHE A 60 38.54 -21.18 -28.94
N SER A 61 38.11 -20.31 -29.85
CA SER A 61 38.85 -19.14 -30.35
C SER A 61 37.92 -17.96 -30.57
N ALA A 62 38.45 -16.75 -30.47
CA ALA A 62 37.69 -15.51 -30.63
C ALA A 62 38.39 -14.56 -31.59
N PHE A 63 37.61 -13.87 -32.40
CA PHE A 63 38.13 -12.91 -33.42
C PHE A 63 37.31 -11.62 -33.38
N GLU A 64 37.99 -10.51 -33.66
CA GLU A 64 37.37 -9.27 -34.11
C GLU A 64 37.79 -9.03 -35.57
N HIS A 65 36.87 -9.23 -36.50
CA HIS A 65 37.13 -9.31 -37.93
C HIS A 65 38.14 -10.46 -38.24
N GLU A 66 39.36 -10.13 -38.68
CA GLU A 66 40.41 -11.10 -38.98
C GLU A 66 41.47 -11.21 -37.87
N ASN A 67 41.33 -10.44 -36.76
CA ASN A 67 42.30 -10.43 -35.68
C ASN A 67 41.88 -11.41 -34.57
N GLU A 68 42.73 -12.37 -34.30
CA GLU A 68 42.56 -13.28 -33.17
C GLU A 68 42.75 -12.56 -31.85
N LEU A 69 41.82 -12.77 -30.94
CA LEU A 69 41.81 -12.16 -29.58
C LEU A 69 42.37 -13.13 -28.56
N LEU A 70 42.94 -12.56 -27.48
CA LEU A 70 43.40 -13.35 -26.36
C LEU A 70 42.20 -13.89 -25.59
N VAL A 71 42.14 -15.21 -25.41
CA VAL A 71 41.14 -15.91 -24.62
C VAL A 71 41.74 -16.49 -23.37
N GLU A 72 41.19 -16.23 -22.21
CA GLU A 72 41.50 -16.83 -20.94
C GLU A 72 40.31 -17.71 -20.52
N GLN A 73 40.55 -19.00 -20.25
CA GLN A 73 39.54 -19.95 -19.82
C GLN A 73 39.67 -20.26 -18.32
N ASP A 74 38.58 -20.09 -17.59
CA ASP A 74 38.44 -20.55 -16.22
C ASP A 74 37.20 -21.45 -16.10
N GLN A 75 37.40 -22.78 -16.10
CA GLN A 75 36.34 -23.79 -16.15
C GLN A 75 35.42 -23.62 -17.36
N THR A 76 34.19 -23.11 -17.14
CA THR A 76 33.16 -22.90 -18.16
C THR A 76 33.11 -21.46 -18.67
N GLU A 77 33.87 -20.55 -18.03
CA GLU A 77 33.94 -19.15 -18.37
C GLU A 77 35.11 -18.86 -19.31
N TYR A 78 34.82 -18.25 -20.45
CA TYR A 78 35.78 -17.76 -21.43
C TYR A 78 35.82 -16.24 -21.39
N ARG A 79 36.97 -15.66 -21.02
CA ARG A 79 37.22 -14.22 -21.04
C ARG A 79 37.97 -13.84 -22.28
N ILE A 80 37.34 -13.07 -23.13
CA ILE A 80 37.89 -12.59 -24.40
C ILE A 80 38.37 -11.15 -24.20
N HIS A 81 39.67 -10.94 -24.21
CA HIS A 81 40.31 -9.67 -23.95
C HIS A 81 40.27 -8.75 -25.14
N ARG A 82 39.54 -7.64 -25.03
CA ARG A 82 39.46 -6.58 -26.02
C ARG A 82 39.16 -5.26 -25.31
N THR A 83 40.16 -4.39 -25.21
CA THR A 83 40.03 -3.09 -24.54
C THR A 83 39.47 -2.03 -25.48
N GLY A 84 38.62 -1.15 -24.98
CA GLY A 84 38.05 -0.05 -25.74
C GLY A 84 37.29 0.94 -24.83
N ASP A 85 36.68 1.93 -25.44
CA ASP A 85 35.92 2.98 -24.77
C ASP A 85 34.76 3.46 -25.64
N SER A 86 33.52 3.32 -25.15
CA SER A 86 32.31 3.89 -25.76
C SER A 86 32.16 3.59 -27.25
N GLU A 87 32.23 2.33 -27.62
CA GLU A 87 32.16 1.88 -29.02
C GLU A 87 31.28 0.64 -29.17
N THR A 88 30.88 0.34 -30.41
CA THR A 88 30.20 -0.90 -30.77
C THR A 88 31.20 -1.85 -31.39
N ILE A 89 31.27 -3.08 -30.91
CA ILE A 89 32.16 -4.12 -31.43
C ILE A 89 31.35 -5.37 -31.75
N THR A 90 31.84 -6.15 -32.73
CA THR A 90 31.32 -7.49 -32.99
C THR A 90 32.45 -8.48 -32.84
N ILE A 91 32.22 -9.51 -32.03
CA ILE A 91 33.19 -10.55 -31.73
C ILE A 91 32.62 -11.89 -32.20
N ASP A 92 33.42 -12.56 -33.04
CA ASP A 92 33.14 -13.90 -33.56
C ASP A 92 33.81 -14.96 -32.69
N LEU A 93 33.05 -15.93 -32.21
CA LEU A 93 33.51 -17.04 -31.38
C LEU A 93 33.35 -18.34 -32.16
N TYR A 94 34.39 -19.17 -32.16
CA TYR A 94 34.39 -20.48 -32.81
C TYR A 94 34.73 -21.55 -31.79
N TYR A 95 34.00 -22.65 -31.81
CA TYR A 95 34.28 -23.80 -30.93
C TYR A 95 33.62 -25.08 -31.48
N GLN A 96 33.97 -26.22 -30.93
CA GLN A 96 33.34 -27.49 -31.26
C GLN A 96 32.69 -28.11 -30.01
N ILE A 97 31.51 -28.67 -30.20
CA ILE A 97 30.82 -29.48 -29.18
C ILE A 97 31.05 -30.96 -29.54
N ILE A 98 31.90 -31.63 -28.79
CA ILE A 98 32.12 -33.06 -28.92
C ILE A 98 30.97 -33.82 -28.29
N ASN A 99 30.47 -34.86 -28.95
CA ASN A 99 29.26 -35.60 -28.56
C ASN A 99 28.03 -34.67 -28.40
N GLY A 100 27.94 -33.62 -29.21
CA GLY A 100 26.79 -32.71 -29.18
C GLY A 100 25.49 -33.33 -29.71
N ILE A 101 25.59 -34.43 -30.45
CA ILE A 101 24.47 -35.13 -31.08
C ILE A 101 24.29 -36.51 -30.42
N SER A 102 23.08 -36.78 -29.95
CA SER A 102 22.67 -38.11 -29.47
C SER A 102 22.10 -38.94 -30.60
N VAL A 103 22.74 -40.05 -30.94
CA VAL A 103 22.32 -40.94 -32.04
C VAL A 103 21.57 -42.14 -31.48
N TYR A 104 20.36 -42.35 -31.99
CA TYR A 104 19.47 -43.48 -31.69
C TYR A 104 19.29 -44.37 -32.92
N SER A 105 18.51 -45.48 -32.81
CA SER A 105 18.36 -46.39 -33.92
C SER A 105 17.57 -45.85 -35.13
N ASP A 106 16.75 -44.80 -34.94
CA ASP A 106 15.86 -44.24 -35.95
C ASP A 106 16.00 -42.71 -36.12
N VAL A 107 16.74 -42.04 -35.23
CA VAL A 107 16.88 -40.57 -35.22
C VAL A 107 18.19 -40.15 -34.57
N ALA A 108 18.75 -39.02 -35.00
CA ALA A 108 19.84 -38.33 -34.34
C ALA A 108 19.38 -36.94 -33.89
N GLU A 109 19.65 -36.62 -32.66
CA GLU A 109 19.11 -35.45 -31.98
C GLU A 109 20.21 -34.49 -31.55
N PHE A 110 20.06 -33.21 -31.90
CA PHE A 110 20.76 -32.09 -31.32
C PHE A 110 19.81 -31.35 -30.38
N TYR A 111 19.99 -31.57 -29.08
CA TYR A 111 19.23 -30.88 -28.03
C TYR A 111 20.20 -30.07 -27.19
N TRP A 112 20.17 -28.74 -27.29
CA TRP A 112 21.21 -27.88 -26.72
C TRP A 112 20.66 -26.59 -26.12
N PRO A 113 21.06 -26.23 -24.87
CA PRO A 113 20.87 -24.92 -24.27
C PRO A 113 22.08 -24.03 -24.64
N PHE A 114 21.88 -23.01 -25.44
CA PHE A 114 22.94 -22.02 -25.72
C PHE A 114 23.01 -20.94 -24.63
N PHE A 115 21.97 -20.79 -23.87
CA PHE A 115 21.87 -19.93 -22.69
C PHE A 115 20.88 -20.53 -21.70
N ASP A 116 20.96 -20.12 -20.45
CA ASP A 116 20.03 -20.54 -19.39
C ASP A 116 19.74 -19.40 -18.41
N THR A 117 19.04 -19.71 -17.32
CA THR A 117 18.66 -18.75 -16.26
C THR A 117 19.84 -18.10 -15.55
N SER A 118 21.08 -18.56 -15.73
CA SER A 118 22.29 -17.91 -15.22
C SER A 118 22.75 -16.74 -16.08
N ASN A 119 22.23 -16.59 -17.30
CA ASN A 119 22.55 -15.48 -18.16
C ASN A 119 22.04 -14.16 -17.59
N GLU A 120 22.95 -13.30 -17.14
CA GLU A 120 22.64 -12.01 -16.53
C GLU A 120 22.42 -10.87 -17.56
N SER A 121 22.64 -11.14 -18.85
CA SER A 121 22.54 -10.15 -19.94
C SER A 121 21.28 -10.38 -20.77
N THR A 122 20.63 -9.28 -21.17
CA THR A 122 19.57 -9.30 -22.19
C THR A 122 20.21 -9.34 -23.57
N TYR A 123 19.74 -10.23 -24.45
CA TYR A 123 20.00 -10.16 -25.87
C TYR A 123 18.87 -9.39 -26.56
N GLU A 124 19.16 -8.27 -27.22
CA GLU A 124 18.13 -7.47 -27.90
C GLU A 124 17.58 -8.20 -29.13
N ASP A 125 18.44 -8.97 -29.81
CA ASP A 125 18.04 -9.85 -30.90
C ASP A 125 18.92 -11.10 -30.90
N LEU A 126 18.30 -12.29 -30.85
CA LEU A 126 18.98 -13.58 -30.89
C LEU A 126 18.40 -14.45 -32.01
N THR A 127 19.28 -14.96 -32.86
CA THR A 127 18.96 -15.98 -33.85
C THR A 127 19.91 -17.17 -33.73
N ILE A 128 19.36 -18.39 -33.74
CA ILE A 128 20.13 -19.63 -33.71
C ILE A 128 19.80 -20.42 -34.99
N THR A 129 20.82 -20.78 -35.77
CA THR A 129 20.68 -21.57 -37.00
C THR A 129 21.33 -22.94 -36.80
N VAL A 130 20.58 -23.98 -37.03
CA VAL A 130 21.07 -25.37 -37.01
C VAL A 130 21.08 -25.92 -38.44
N THR A 131 22.26 -26.31 -38.92
CA THR A 131 22.43 -26.84 -40.27
C THR A 131 22.80 -28.33 -40.24
N PRO A 132 22.05 -29.19 -40.90
CA PRO A 132 22.38 -30.62 -41.00
C PRO A 132 23.62 -30.87 -41.85
N PRO A 133 24.31 -32.04 -41.73
CA PRO A 133 25.51 -32.37 -42.51
C PRO A 133 25.23 -32.51 -44.02
N THR A 134 24.01 -32.88 -44.37
CA THR A 134 23.51 -32.93 -45.75
C THR A 134 22.06 -32.48 -45.81
N GLU A 135 21.65 -31.93 -46.97
CA GLU A 135 20.28 -31.48 -47.18
C GLU A 135 19.26 -32.60 -46.94
N THR A 136 18.18 -32.31 -46.23
CA THR A 136 17.11 -33.25 -45.94
C THR A 136 15.79 -32.49 -45.73
N THR A 137 14.67 -33.16 -46.02
CA THR A 137 13.33 -32.68 -45.68
C THR A 137 12.74 -33.36 -44.46
N ASP A 138 13.43 -34.42 -43.95
CA ASP A 138 12.99 -35.14 -42.77
C ASP A 138 13.66 -34.55 -41.53
N VAL A 139 12.97 -33.59 -40.90
CA VAL A 139 13.42 -32.91 -39.70
C VAL A 139 12.26 -32.70 -38.74
N ILE A 140 12.55 -32.84 -37.45
CA ILE A 140 11.66 -32.46 -36.33
C ILE A 140 12.40 -31.39 -35.58
N ALA A 141 11.78 -30.22 -35.37
CA ALA A 141 12.39 -29.12 -34.66
C ALA A 141 11.36 -28.41 -33.78
N PHE A 142 11.74 -28.11 -32.56
CA PHE A 142 10.96 -27.31 -31.64
C PHE A 142 11.86 -26.75 -30.51
N GLY A 143 11.38 -25.73 -29.82
CA GLY A 143 12.06 -25.15 -28.68
C GLY A 143 11.26 -25.25 -27.39
N TYR A 144 11.95 -25.09 -26.28
CA TYR A 144 11.37 -25.00 -24.93
C TYR A 144 11.47 -23.56 -24.41
N ASP A 145 10.59 -23.19 -23.50
CA ASP A 145 10.55 -21.87 -22.85
C ASP A 145 10.52 -20.72 -23.87
N THR A 146 11.53 -19.84 -23.90
CA THR A 146 11.57 -18.71 -24.86
C THR A 146 11.81 -19.15 -26.30
N ALA A 147 12.26 -20.38 -26.53
CA ALA A 147 12.42 -20.97 -27.86
C ALA A 147 11.13 -21.56 -28.44
N PHE A 148 10.05 -21.66 -27.65
CA PHE A 148 8.79 -22.26 -28.10
C PHE A 148 8.16 -21.45 -29.24
N GLU A 149 7.80 -22.13 -30.36
CA GLU A 149 7.21 -21.52 -31.58
C GLU A 149 8.12 -20.50 -32.29
N THR A 150 9.45 -20.55 -32.10
CA THR A 150 10.38 -19.65 -32.79
C THR A 150 11.06 -20.31 -33.98
N ASP A 151 10.86 -21.60 -34.20
CA ASP A 151 11.51 -22.41 -35.22
C ASP A 151 10.91 -22.17 -36.61
N ILE A 152 11.81 -22.09 -37.63
CA ILE A 152 11.49 -22.04 -39.04
C ILE A 152 12.36 -23.07 -39.77
N ILE A 153 11.73 -24.02 -40.44
CA ILE A 153 12.40 -25.09 -41.17
C ILE A 153 12.47 -24.74 -42.67
N SER A 154 13.67 -24.77 -43.22
CA SER A 154 13.88 -24.55 -44.64
C SER A 154 13.72 -25.82 -45.48
N GLU A 155 13.61 -25.70 -46.81
CA GLU A 155 13.55 -26.86 -47.73
C GLU A 155 14.82 -27.73 -47.71
N SER A 156 15.97 -27.17 -47.30
CA SER A 156 17.23 -27.92 -47.12
C SER A 156 17.36 -28.61 -45.77
N GLY A 157 16.38 -28.48 -44.89
CA GLY A 157 16.43 -29.03 -43.54
C GLY A 157 17.19 -28.19 -42.52
N GLN A 158 17.65 -27.02 -42.91
CA GLN A 158 18.20 -26.02 -41.94
C GLN A 158 17.06 -25.48 -41.10
N VAL A 159 17.29 -25.37 -39.79
CA VAL A 159 16.34 -24.84 -38.82
C VAL A 159 16.85 -23.53 -38.24
N GLN A 160 16.04 -22.49 -38.29
CA GLN A 160 16.32 -21.22 -37.62
C GLN A 160 15.35 -21.03 -36.46
N PHE A 161 15.88 -20.66 -35.31
CA PHE A 161 15.10 -20.22 -34.15
C PHE A 161 15.25 -18.70 -34.06
N LEU A 162 14.16 -17.97 -34.28
CA LEU A 162 14.11 -16.51 -34.23
C LEU A 162 13.55 -16.06 -32.89
N PHE A 163 14.41 -15.91 -31.90
CA PHE A 163 13.98 -15.52 -30.55
C PHE A 163 13.56 -14.04 -30.45
N GLY A 164 14.21 -13.17 -31.24
CA GLY A 164 14.12 -11.73 -30.99
C GLY A 164 14.76 -11.35 -29.67
N GLU A 165 14.08 -10.53 -28.85
CA GLU A 165 14.57 -10.14 -27.53
C GLU A 165 14.49 -11.32 -26.52
N VAL A 166 15.62 -11.61 -25.86
CA VAL A 166 15.71 -12.58 -24.76
C VAL A 166 16.15 -11.85 -23.50
N PRO A 167 15.23 -11.63 -22.53
CA PRO A 167 15.58 -11.00 -21.27
C PRO A 167 16.60 -11.81 -20.45
N SER A 168 17.36 -11.12 -19.57
CA SER A 168 18.24 -11.81 -18.61
C SER A 168 17.47 -12.76 -17.70
N GLY A 169 18.07 -13.91 -17.39
CA GLY A 169 17.49 -14.93 -16.52
C GLY A 169 16.44 -15.83 -17.16
N GLU A 170 16.27 -15.75 -18.47
CA GLU A 170 15.38 -16.64 -19.24
C GLU A 170 16.13 -17.89 -19.72
N ASN A 171 15.37 -18.94 -20.05
CA ASN A 171 15.85 -20.19 -20.60
C ASN A 171 15.25 -20.42 -22.00
N GLY A 172 15.99 -21.10 -22.88
CA GLY A 172 15.52 -21.37 -24.24
C GLY A 172 16.28 -22.51 -24.90
N ASP A 173 15.93 -23.75 -24.53
CA ASP A 173 16.54 -24.94 -25.13
C ASP A 173 15.98 -25.18 -26.53
N ILE A 174 16.87 -25.46 -27.50
CA ILE A 174 16.48 -25.89 -28.84
C ILE A 174 16.63 -27.42 -28.98
N ARG A 175 15.71 -28.02 -29.71
CA ARG A 175 15.72 -29.46 -30.01
C ARG A 175 15.46 -29.70 -31.49
N VAL A 176 16.44 -30.28 -32.16
CA VAL A 176 16.36 -30.59 -33.59
C VAL A 176 16.75 -32.06 -33.79
N ALA A 177 15.95 -32.79 -34.52
CA ALA A 177 16.20 -34.22 -34.80
C ALA A 177 16.09 -34.51 -36.30
N TYR A 178 17.04 -35.30 -36.77
CA TYR A 178 17.17 -35.72 -38.17
C TYR A 178 17.20 -37.23 -38.25
N ASP A 179 17.10 -37.79 -39.49
CA ASP A 179 17.30 -39.21 -39.69
C ASP A 179 18.72 -39.65 -39.24
N ALA A 180 18.82 -40.77 -38.52
CA ALA A 180 20.10 -41.26 -37.97
C ALA A 180 21.13 -41.57 -39.08
N SER A 181 20.70 -41.87 -40.28
CA SER A 181 21.58 -42.15 -41.41
C SER A 181 22.44 -40.97 -41.85
N LEU A 182 22.09 -39.76 -41.47
CA LEU A 182 22.91 -38.55 -41.72
C LEU A 182 24.18 -38.46 -40.87
N PHE A 183 24.29 -39.34 -39.86
CA PHE A 183 25.41 -39.38 -38.91
C PHE A 183 26.12 -40.71 -38.89
N PRO A 184 26.60 -41.20 -40.04
CA PRO A 184 27.08 -42.59 -40.19
C PRO A 184 28.37 -42.89 -39.45
N THR A 185 29.10 -41.85 -39.03
CA THR A 185 30.37 -42.03 -38.27
C THR A 185 30.25 -41.62 -36.80
N ALA A 186 29.08 -41.18 -36.37
CA ALA A 186 28.83 -40.90 -34.97
C ALA A 186 28.63 -42.15 -34.13
N SER A 187 29.00 -42.09 -32.87
CA SER A 187 28.79 -43.19 -31.94
C SER A 187 27.32 -43.31 -31.57
N LEU A 188 26.79 -44.53 -31.62
CA LEU A 188 25.42 -44.81 -31.16
C LEU A 188 25.32 -44.54 -29.66
N THR A 189 24.43 -43.61 -29.26
CA THR A 189 24.20 -43.29 -27.86
C THR A 189 23.37 -44.37 -27.17
N LYS A 190 22.29 -44.81 -27.84
CA LYS A 190 21.44 -45.93 -27.38
C LYS A 190 20.84 -46.66 -28.58
N ASP A 191 20.74 -47.99 -28.47
CA ASP A 191 20.12 -48.84 -29.51
C ASP A 191 18.60 -48.99 -29.24
N GLU A 192 17.90 -47.87 -29.27
CA GLU A 192 16.44 -47.82 -29.11
C GLU A 192 15.86 -46.72 -30.03
N PRO A 193 14.62 -46.88 -30.50
CA PRO A 193 13.97 -45.83 -31.29
C PRO A 193 13.54 -44.69 -30.39
N MET A 194 13.82 -43.47 -30.76
CA MET A 194 13.52 -42.25 -29.98
C MET A 194 12.58 -41.27 -30.73
N ARG A 195 12.40 -41.41 -32.02
CA ARG A 195 11.60 -40.49 -32.85
C ARG A 195 10.19 -40.31 -32.33
N ALA A 196 9.53 -41.42 -31.92
CA ALA A 196 8.16 -41.32 -31.39
C ALA A 196 8.09 -40.49 -30.09
N GLU A 197 9.09 -40.65 -29.20
CA GLU A 197 9.18 -39.93 -27.95
C GLU A 197 9.45 -38.44 -28.19
N ILE A 198 10.27 -38.07 -29.19
CA ILE A 198 10.53 -36.68 -29.57
C ILE A 198 9.25 -36.01 -30.09
N VAL A 199 8.48 -36.71 -30.96
CA VAL A 199 7.19 -36.19 -31.47
C VAL A 199 6.16 -36.08 -30.36
N GLU A 200 6.12 -37.03 -29.41
CA GLU A 200 5.23 -36.94 -28.26
C GLU A 200 5.60 -35.76 -27.33
N ALA A 201 6.90 -35.48 -27.16
CA ALA A 201 7.36 -34.33 -26.38
C ALA A 201 6.93 -32.98 -27.03
N GLU A 202 7.06 -32.88 -28.37
CA GLU A 202 6.57 -31.71 -29.13
C GLU A 202 5.04 -31.56 -28.95
N GLN A 203 4.27 -32.64 -29.18
CA GLN A 203 2.81 -32.58 -29.03
C GLN A 203 2.39 -32.21 -27.61
N HIS A 204 3.10 -32.68 -26.59
CA HIS A 204 2.83 -32.36 -25.21
C HIS A 204 3.05 -30.85 -24.90
N LEU A 205 4.09 -30.23 -25.50
CA LEU A 205 4.30 -28.78 -25.37
C LEU A 205 3.16 -27.98 -26.02
N ILE A 206 2.73 -28.38 -27.22
CA ILE A 206 1.59 -27.75 -27.91
C ILE A 206 0.32 -27.89 -27.08
N ASP A 207 0.03 -29.08 -26.55
CA ASP A 207 -1.15 -29.33 -25.71
C ASP A 207 -1.12 -28.50 -24.40
N GLN A 208 0.06 -28.34 -23.80
CA GLN A 208 0.24 -27.47 -22.63
C GLN A 208 0.00 -26.00 -22.97
N ALA A 209 0.52 -25.53 -24.12
CA ALA A 209 0.32 -24.15 -24.56
C ALA A 209 -1.17 -23.87 -24.82
N ILE A 210 -1.86 -24.77 -25.52
CA ILE A 210 -3.31 -24.67 -25.77
C ILE A 210 -4.07 -24.64 -24.45
N ALA A 211 -3.79 -25.57 -23.51
CA ALA A 211 -4.46 -25.63 -22.23
C ALA A 211 -4.18 -24.40 -21.35
N ARG A 212 -3.00 -23.77 -21.49
CA ARG A 212 -2.67 -22.50 -20.82
C ARG A 212 -3.49 -21.35 -21.44
N ALA A 213 -3.54 -21.26 -22.77
CA ALA A 213 -4.29 -20.25 -23.49
C ALA A 213 -5.80 -20.33 -23.15
N GLU A 214 -6.41 -21.52 -23.20
CA GLU A 214 -7.81 -21.74 -22.84
C GLU A 214 -8.11 -21.32 -21.40
N ARG A 215 -7.23 -21.65 -20.45
CA ARG A 215 -7.38 -21.22 -19.05
C ARG A 215 -7.31 -19.70 -18.90
N THR A 216 -6.35 -19.07 -19.57
CA THR A 216 -6.21 -17.62 -19.55
C THR A 216 -7.45 -16.92 -20.12
N GLU A 217 -7.98 -17.41 -21.26
CA GLU A 217 -9.21 -16.89 -21.86
C GLU A 217 -10.42 -17.06 -20.94
N TRP A 218 -10.56 -18.24 -20.30
CA TRP A 218 -11.61 -18.48 -19.33
C TRP A 218 -11.52 -17.50 -18.14
N PHE A 219 -10.33 -17.33 -17.55
CA PHE A 219 -10.12 -16.37 -16.45
C PHE A 219 -10.37 -14.92 -16.89
N ALA A 220 -10.03 -14.55 -18.12
CA ALA A 220 -10.32 -13.23 -18.66
C ALA A 220 -11.83 -12.96 -18.74
N SER A 221 -12.60 -13.91 -19.30
CA SER A 221 -14.07 -13.82 -19.41
C SER A 221 -14.75 -13.77 -18.05
N VAL A 222 -14.36 -14.67 -17.13
CA VAL A 222 -14.89 -14.69 -15.75
C VAL A 222 -14.46 -13.43 -15.01
N GLY A 223 -13.20 -12.98 -15.17
CA GLY A 223 -12.65 -11.79 -14.56
C GLY A 223 -13.43 -10.53 -14.94
N GLN A 224 -13.75 -10.35 -16.22
CA GLN A 224 -14.59 -9.23 -16.68
C GLN A 224 -15.98 -9.26 -16.03
N THR A 225 -16.62 -10.43 -16.02
CA THR A 225 -17.95 -10.60 -15.42
C THR A 225 -17.94 -10.29 -13.92
N VAL A 226 -16.97 -10.85 -13.17
CA VAL A 226 -16.80 -10.61 -11.74
C VAL A 226 -16.55 -9.13 -11.47
N THR A 227 -15.71 -8.47 -12.26
CA THR A 227 -15.42 -7.04 -12.15
C THR A 227 -16.71 -6.21 -12.26
N ILE A 228 -17.53 -6.46 -13.28
CA ILE A 228 -18.80 -5.74 -13.48
C ILE A 228 -19.74 -5.97 -12.29
N VAL A 229 -19.90 -7.21 -11.84
CA VAL A 229 -20.78 -7.55 -10.71
C VAL A 229 -20.33 -6.83 -9.44
N PHE A 230 -19.06 -6.84 -9.11
CA PHE A 230 -18.57 -6.17 -7.90
C PHE A 230 -18.58 -4.65 -8.01
N ALA A 231 -18.38 -4.09 -9.20
CA ALA A 231 -18.56 -2.65 -9.44
C ALA A 231 -20.02 -2.24 -9.20
N LEU A 232 -20.99 -3.05 -9.65
CA LEU A 232 -22.41 -2.82 -9.38
C LEU A 232 -22.74 -2.95 -7.89
N ILE A 233 -22.20 -3.95 -7.19
CA ILE A 233 -22.38 -4.10 -5.74
C ILE A 233 -21.86 -2.85 -5.01
N LEU A 234 -20.67 -2.36 -5.34
CA LEU A 234 -20.12 -1.14 -4.75
C LEU A 234 -20.99 0.08 -5.05
N LEU A 235 -21.44 0.23 -6.31
CA LEU A 235 -22.31 1.33 -6.72
C LEU A 235 -23.65 1.30 -5.96
N ILE A 236 -24.27 0.13 -5.83
CA ILE A 236 -25.52 -0.03 -5.06
C ILE A 236 -25.29 0.30 -3.59
N ALA A 237 -24.18 -0.16 -3.00
CA ALA A 237 -23.84 0.13 -1.61
C ALA A 237 -23.66 1.64 -1.37
N LEU A 238 -22.93 2.33 -2.25
CA LEU A 238 -22.72 3.77 -2.19
C LEU A 238 -24.00 4.57 -2.39
N THR A 239 -24.81 4.20 -3.38
CA THR A 239 -26.09 4.88 -3.65
C THR A 239 -27.08 4.68 -2.51
N HIS A 240 -27.18 3.47 -1.95
CA HIS A 240 -28.01 3.21 -0.78
C HIS A 240 -27.57 4.06 0.42
N ALA A 241 -26.27 4.10 0.72
CA ALA A 241 -25.72 4.91 1.81
C ALA A 241 -25.99 6.41 1.62
N TRP A 242 -25.86 6.89 0.39
CA TRP A 242 -26.14 8.28 0.04
C TRP A 242 -27.62 8.63 0.18
N LEU A 243 -28.51 7.78 -0.35
CA LEU A 243 -29.97 7.98 -0.27
C LEU A 243 -30.46 7.96 1.17
N GLU A 244 -29.99 7.00 1.99
CA GLU A 244 -30.33 6.92 3.42
C GLU A 244 -29.94 8.20 4.16
N LYS A 245 -28.70 8.69 3.95
CA LYS A 245 -28.23 9.93 4.55
C LYS A 245 -29.04 11.14 4.07
N ARG A 246 -29.29 11.23 2.76
CA ARG A 246 -30.04 12.35 2.16
C ARG A 246 -31.48 12.40 2.65
N SER A 247 -32.16 11.25 2.76
CA SER A 247 -33.56 11.20 3.25
C SER A 247 -33.67 11.72 4.69
N LYS A 248 -32.73 11.31 5.57
CA LYS A 248 -32.66 11.81 6.96
C LYS A 248 -32.43 13.33 7.00
N GLN A 249 -31.51 13.85 6.19
CA GLN A 249 -31.21 15.28 6.14
C GLN A 249 -32.39 16.12 5.62
N VAL A 250 -33.06 15.68 4.55
CA VAL A 250 -34.24 16.38 4.02
C VAL A 250 -35.37 16.40 5.02
N ALA A 251 -35.58 15.29 5.74
CA ALA A 251 -36.63 15.24 6.78
C ALA A 251 -36.31 16.16 7.96
N LEU A 252 -35.04 16.29 8.35
CA LEU A 252 -34.60 17.22 9.40
C LEU A 252 -34.79 18.68 8.99
N MET A 253 -34.44 19.05 7.74
CA MET A 253 -34.64 20.40 7.21
C MET A 253 -36.12 20.80 7.18
N LYS A 254 -37.03 19.86 6.93
CA LYS A 254 -38.50 20.13 6.94
C LYS A 254 -39.06 20.34 8.34
N ASN A 255 -38.41 19.76 9.35
CA ASN A 255 -38.82 19.84 10.77
C ASN A 255 -37.91 20.76 11.60
N GLU A 256 -37.23 21.69 10.94
CA GLU A 256 -36.34 22.64 11.60
C GLU A 256 -37.15 23.55 12.52
N THR A 257 -36.78 23.59 13.81
CA THR A 257 -37.41 24.49 14.79
C THR A 257 -36.71 25.85 14.78
N ASP A 258 -37.47 26.92 15.07
CA ASP A 258 -36.94 28.28 15.15
C ASP A 258 -35.97 28.52 16.34
N GLN A 259 -35.82 27.50 17.20
CA GLN A 259 -34.91 27.60 18.33
C GLN A 259 -33.46 27.71 17.86
N LEU A 260 -32.76 28.73 18.35
CA LEU A 260 -31.36 28.97 18.01
C LEU A 260 -30.46 27.86 18.58
N LEU A 261 -30.66 27.52 19.86
CA LEU A 261 -29.86 26.52 20.55
C LEU A 261 -30.54 25.13 20.52
N PRO A 262 -29.81 24.06 20.12
CA PRO A 262 -30.34 22.72 20.13
C PRO A 262 -30.81 22.22 21.49
N SER A 263 -31.81 21.34 21.52
CA SER A 263 -32.22 20.63 22.73
C SER A 263 -31.06 19.79 23.31
N GLN A 264 -31.05 19.63 24.62
CA GLN A 264 -29.98 18.87 25.29
C GLN A 264 -30.29 17.38 25.30
N GLU A 265 -29.97 16.69 24.21
CA GLU A 265 -30.11 15.24 24.06
C GLU A 265 -28.97 14.46 24.76
N LEU A 266 -27.81 15.10 24.92
CA LEU A 266 -26.61 14.57 25.55
C LEU A 266 -26.02 15.62 26.53
N PRO A 267 -25.28 15.20 27.56
CA PRO A 267 -24.42 16.12 28.32
C PRO A 267 -23.49 16.91 27.42
N LEU A 268 -23.15 18.12 27.84
CA LEU A 268 -22.39 19.05 26.99
C LEU A 268 -21.04 18.47 26.53
N PRO A 269 -20.20 17.86 27.38
CA PRO A 269 -18.94 17.26 26.94
C PRO A 269 -19.12 16.12 25.93
N SER A 270 -20.17 15.29 26.09
CA SER A 270 -20.54 14.23 25.15
C SER A 270 -21.04 14.77 23.83
N THR A 271 -21.77 15.89 23.85
CA THR A 271 -22.17 16.64 22.64
C THR A 271 -20.96 17.19 21.91
N ILE A 272 -20.02 17.83 22.63
CA ILE A 272 -18.75 18.34 22.07
C ILE A 272 -18.00 17.19 21.39
N TYR A 273 -17.79 16.08 22.08
CA TYR A 273 -17.09 14.91 21.52
C TYR A 273 -17.76 14.40 20.25
N PHE A 274 -19.08 14.20 20.26
CA PHE A 274 -19.81 13.65 19.12
C PHE A 274 -19.86 14.60 17.91
N THR A 275 -19.96 15.90 18.12
CA THR A 275 -20.09 16.90 17.05
C THR A 275 -18.74 17.42 16.54
N ASN A 276 -17.68 17.31 17.35
CA ASN A 276 -16.31 17.78 17.05
C ASN A 276 -15.38 16.62 16.65
N TYR A 277 -15.77 15.82 15.66
CA TYR A 277 -14.97 14.75 15.05
C TYR A 277 -14.41 13.73 16.05
N TYR A 278 -15.09 13.50 17.20
CA TYR A 278 -14.64 12.61 18.29
C TYR A 278 -13.34 13.05 18.94
N LEU A 279 -13.06 14.34 18.89
CA LEU A 279 -11.89 14.95 19.50
C LEU A 279 -12.30 15.69 20.78
N LEU A 280 -11.56 15.45 21.85
CA LEU A 280 -11.61 16.20 23.11
C LEU A 280 -10.27 16.91 23.27
N SER A 281 -10.30 18.21 23.18
CA SER A 281 -9.14 19.06 23.41
C SER A 281 -9.03 19.48 24.88
N PRO A 282 -7.91 20.09 25.31
CA PRO A 282 -7.81 20.66 26.66
C PRO A 282 -8.91 21.68 26.97
N GLU A 283 -9.40 22.41 25.98
CA GLU A 283 -10.53 23.33 26.11
C GLU A 283 -11.84 22.61 26.44
N SER A 284 -11.98 21.34 26.02
CA SER A 284 -13.13 20.53 26.43
C SER A 284 -13.15 20.24 27.93
N ILE A 285 -11.96 20.14 28.59
CA ILE A 285 -11.87 20.00 30.06
C ILE A 285 -12.33 21.30 30.71
N ALA A 286 -11.84 22.44 30.21
CA ALA A 286 -12.25 23.75 30.68
C ALA A 286 -13.78 23.93 30.57
N ALA A 287 -14.35 23.61 29.41
CA ALA A 287 -15.80 23.67 29.19
C ALA A 287 -16.56 22.75 30.14
N SER A 288 -16.02 21.56 30.44
CA SER A 288 -16.65 20.59 31.38
C SER A 288 -16.62 21.08 32.82
N LEU A 289 -15.52 21.69 33.27
CA LEU A 289 -15.45 22.32 34.59
C LEU A 289 -16.47 23.44 34.73
N LEU A 290 -16.54 24.31 33.72
CA LEU A 290 -17.47 25.44 33.73
C LEU A 290 -18.94 24.99 33.55
N ASP A 291 -19.19 23.83 32.91
CA ASP A 291 -20.53 23.23 32.85
C ASP A 291 -21.00 22.72 34.25
N LEU A 292 -20.08 22.23 35.07
CA LEU A 292 -20.38 21.92 36.48
C LEU A 292 -20.73 23.16 37.30
N VAL A 293 -20.12 24.32 36.99
CA VAL A 293 -20.49 25.60 37.60
C VAL A 293 -21.89 26.02 37.12
N ARG A 294 -22.18 25.93 35.79
CA ARG A 294 -23.51 26.19 35.26
C ARG A 294 -24.60 25.34 35.91
N LYS A 295 -24.31 24.07 36.19
CA LYS A 295 -25.23 23.12 36.83
C LYS A 295 -25.37 23.33 38.35
N GLY A 296 -24.53 24.16 38.96
CA GLY A 296 -24.53 24.43 40.38
C GLY A 296 -23.87 23.33 41.24
N ASN A 297 -23.17 22.38 40.61
CA ASN A 297 -22.40 21.37 41.35
C ASN A 297 -21.08 21.95 41.88
N VAL A 298 -20.52 22.93 41.19
CA VAL A 298 -19.30 23.64 41.55
C VAL A 298 -19.61 25.13 41.67
N GLN A 299 -19.03 25.78 42.67
CA GLN A 299 -19.07 27.24 42.86
C GLN A 299 -17.70 27.82 42.51
N GLN A 300 -17.69 28.89 41.73
CA GLN A 300 -16.52 29.72 41.55
C GLN A 300 -16.35 30.68 42.72
N LEU A 301 -15.20 30.64 43.41
CA LEU A 301 -14.87 31.52 44.52
C LEU A 301 -14.12 32.77 44.03
N GLU A 302 -13.14 32.57 43.17
CA GLU A 302 -12.29 33.56 42.53
C GLU A 302 -12.07 33.21 41.06
N SER A 303 -11.46 34.06 40.29
CA SER A 303 -11.22 33.84 38.86
C SER A 303 -10.46 32.57 38.55
N ASN A 304 -9.67 32.04 39.49
CA ASN A 304 -8.84 30.84 39.31
C ASN A 304 -9.14 29.74 40.36
N ARG A 305 -10.16 29.89 41.26
CA ARG A 305 -10.46 28.97 42.34
C ARG A 305 -11.92 28.55 42.34
N PHE A 306 -12.14 27.26 42.54
CA PHE A 306 -13.44 26.60 42.48
C PHE A 306 -13.62 25.71 43.71
N ARG A 307 -14.86 25.56 44.18
CA ARG A 307 -15.24 24.70 45.29
C ARG A 307 -16.40 23.81 44.88
N ILE A 308 -16.36 22.54 45.22
CA ILE A 308 -17.49 21.67 45.01
C ILE A 308 -18.56 21.92 46.08
N VAL A 309 -19.79 22.08 45.63
CA VAL A 309 -20.96 22.35 46.48
C VAL A 309 -21.84 21.11 46.60
N ASN A 310 -22.03 20.42 45.48
CA ASN A 310 -22.94 19.28 45.45
C ASN A 310 -22.40 18.19 44.51
N ARG A 311 -22.37 16.95 44.99
CA ARG A 311 -21.96 15.76 44.24
C ARG A 311 -23.13 14.89 43.75
N THR A 312 -24.38 15.27 44.10
CA THR A 312 -25.56 14.50 43.71
C THR A 312 -25.91 14.80 42.23
N GLY A 313 -26.39 13.77 41.52
CA GLY A 313 -26.83 13.91 40.13
C GLY A 313 -25.70 14.00 39.08
N LEU A 314 -24.43 13.86 39.49
CA LEU A 314 -23.30 13.82 38.54
C LEU A 314 -23.35 12.53 37.70
N VAL A 315 -23.20 12.70 36.39
CA VAL A 315 -22.98 11.59 35.46
C VAL A 315 -21.53 11.08 35.54
N ARG A 316 -21.24 9.92 34.96
CA ARG A 316 -19.94 9.24 35.11
C ARG A 316 -18.72 10.11 34.82
N HIS A 317 -18.67 10.77 33.64
CA HIS A 317 -17.54 11.60 33.31
C HIS A 317 -17.38 12.82 34.23
N GLU A 318 -18.50 13.37 34.76
CA GLU A 318 -18.46 14.45 35.75
C GLU A 318 -17.91 13.99 37.11
N GLN A 319 -18.27 12.75 37.55
CA GLN A 319 -17.69 12.15 38.75
C GLN A 319 -16.18 12.01 38.62
N VAL A 320 -15.69 11.49 37.47
CA VAL A 320 -14.24 11.38 37.19
C VAL A 320 -13.56 12.74 37.17
N LEU A 321 -14.18 13.75 36.54
CA LEU A 321 -13.63 15.11 36.51
C LEU A 321 -13.54 15.72 37.90
N VAL A 322 -14.58 15.57 38.73
CA VAL A 322 -14.62 16.05 40.11
C VAL A 322 -13.56 15.37 40.97
N GLU A 323 -13.46 14.05 40.92
CA GLU A 323 -12.43 13.29 41.62
C GLU A 323 -11.03 13.70 41.18
N TRP A 324 -10.83 13.89 39.89
CA TRP A 324 -9.54 14.30 39.35
C TRP A 324 -9.13 15.70 39.79
N LEU A 325 -10.00 16.71 39.62
CA LEU A 325 -9.64 18.10 39.87
C LEU A 325 -9.70 18.44 41.39
N PHE A 326 -10.72 17.98 42.12
CA PHE A 326 -10.97 18.42 43.50
C PHE A 326 -10.41 17.49 44.56
N ASP A 327 -10.22 16.18 44.25
CA ASP A 327 -9.77 15.21 45.24
C ASP A 327 -8.32 14.76 45.00
N THR A 328 -7.87 14.73 43.69
CA THR A 328 -6.50 14.30 43.34
C THR A 328 -5.54 15.49 43.23
N ILE A 329 -5.94 16.60 42.58
CA ILE A 329 -5.10 17.78 42.37
C ILE A 329 -5.35 18.79 43.51
N GLY A 330 -6.59 19.15 43.72
CA GLY A 330 -7.03 20.09 44.74
C GLY A 330 -7.05 19.51 46.15
N LYS A 331 -7.40 20.34 47.14
CA LYS A 331 -7.49 19.96 48.53
C LYS A 331 -8.75 20.56 49.18
N ASN A 332 -9.26 19.91 50.20
CA ASN A 332 -10.42 20.40 50.99
C ASN A 332 -11.64 20.73 50.12
N HIS A 333 -11.91 19.93 49.08
CA HIS A 333 -12.99 20.14 48.11
C HIS A 333 -12.87 21.44 47.29
N GLU A 334 -11.69 22.04 47.25
CA GLU A 334 -11.34 23.20 46.40
C GLU A 334 -10.32 22.79 45.35
N PHE A 335 -10.33 23.50 44.23
CA PHE A 335 -9.39 23.35 43.11
C PHE A 335 -9.03 24.73 42.58
N SER A 336 -7.75 24.94 42.29
CA SER A 336 -7.28 26.15 41.61
C SER A 336 -6.36 25.84 40.46
N PHE A 337 -6.25 26.80 39.49
CA PHE A 337 -5.33 26.66 38.37
C PHE A 337 -3.86 26.67 38.82
N ASP A 338 -3.55 27.32 39.95
CA ASP A 338 -2.19 27.32 40.50
C ASP A 338 -1.84 25.93 41.08
N GLU A 339 -2.77 25.22 41.69
CA GLU A 339 -2.59 23.84 42.16
C GLU A 339 -2.37 22.90 40.97
N LEU A 340 -3.10 23.06 39.85
CA LEU A 340 -2.88 22.29 38.63
C LEU A 340 -1.47 22.52 38.04
N ASN A 341 -1.04 23.76 37.96
CA ASN A 341 0.30 24.11 37.48
C ASN A 341 1.39 23.54 38.41
N ALA A 342 1.21 23.61 39.71
CA ALA A 342 2.14 23.02 40.69
C ALA A 342 2.17 21.48 40.58
N TYR A 343 1.01 20.84 40.45
CA TYR A 343 0.86 19.40 40.30
C TYR A 343 1.59 18.86 39.04
N THR A 344 1.41 19.52 37.91
CA THR A 344 1.99 19.07 36.62
C THR A 344 3.48 19.39 36.48
N LYS A 345 4.04 20.33 37.25
CA LYS A 345 5.50 20.55 37.33
C LYS A 345 6.24 19.33 37.93
N ASN A 346 5.58 18.52 38.75
CA ASN A 346 6.19 17.33 39.32
C ASN A 346 6.03 16.13 38.39
N LYS A 347 7.12 15.66 37.81
CA LYS A 347 7.14 14.52 36.88
C LYS A 347 6.49 13.25 37.43
N LYS A 348 6.53 13.02 38.73
CA LYS A 348 5.89 11.86 39.36
C LYS A 348 4.36 11.85 39.19
N ASN A 349 3.76 12.98 38.95
CA ASN A 349 2.31 13.12 38.77
C ASN A 349 1.86 12.98 37.31
N HIS A 350 2.79 12.96 36.33
CA HIS A 350 2.45 12.95 34.91
C HIS A 350 1.62 11.72 34.53
N GLU A 351 2.04 10.54 34.98
CA GLU A 351 1.31 9.29 34.74
C GLU A 351 -0.11 9.34 35.32
N THR A 352 -0.25 9.79 36.58
CA THR A 352 -1.57 9.92 37.22
C THR A 352 -2.45 10.95 36.48
N TYR A 353 -1.88 12.07 36.05
CA TYR A 353 -2.61 13.07 35.27
C TYR A 353 -3.13 12.47 33.95
N GLN A 354 -2.28 11.80 33.20
CA GLN A 354 -2.65 11.18 31.91
C GLN A 354 -3.65 10.02 32.11
N LEU A 355 -3.53 9.24 33.19
CA LEU A 355 -4.49 8.20 33.53
C LEU A 355 -5.88 8.81 33.79
N LYS A 356 -5.99 9.82 34.64
CA LYS A 356 -7.27 10.49 34.97
C LYS A 356 -7.88 11.17 33.73
N TYR A 357 -7.05 11.83 32.89
CA TYR A 357 -7.48 12.39 31.62
C TYR A 357 -8.06 11.30 30.69
N SER A 358 -7.37 10.19 30.54
CA SER A 358 -7.83 9.08 29.71
C SER A 358 -9.10 8.42 30.25
N MET A 359 -9.25 8.31 31.59
CA MET A 359 -10.47 7.83 32.23
C MET A 359 -11.66 8.75 31.94
N TRP A 360 -11.49 10.07 32.11
CA TRP A 360 -12.50 11.07 31.78
C TRP A 360 -12.93 10.99 30.32
N GLN A 361 -11.98 10.89 29.39
CA GLN A 361 -12.28 10.71 27.96
C GLN A 361 -13.04 9.41 27.69
N ARG A 362 -12.69 8.32 28.40
CA ARG A 362 -13.35 7.02 28.23
C ARG A 362 -14.81 7.10 28.66
N GLU A 363 -15.11 7.70 29.81
CA GLU A 363 -16.49 7.83 30.28
C GLU A 363 -17.34 8.64 29.29
N ILE A 364 -16.81 9.71 28.68
CA ILE A 364 -17.51 10.46 27.63
C ILE A 364 -17.78 9.58 26.40
N LYS A 365 -16.77 8.80 25.97
CA LYS A 365 -16.91 7.88 24.83
C LYS A 365 -17.98 6.82 25.10
N ASP A 366 -17.97 6.25 26.30
CA ASP A 366 -18.92 5.20 26.69
C ASP A 366 -20.34 5.76 26.81
N GLU A 367 -20.51 6.99 27.26
CA GLU A 367 -21.79 7.71 27.31
C GLU A 367 -22.35 7.95 25.89
N VAL A 368 -21.51 8.44 24.95
CA VAL A 368 -21.91 8.60 23.54
C VAL A 368 -22.23 7.25 22.90
N LYS A 369 -21.50 6.19 23.25
CA LYS A 369 -21.76 4.83 22.78
C LYS A 369 -23.09 4.28 23.34
N ALA A 370 -23.37 4.51 24.63
CA ALA A 370 -24.62 4.12 25.28
C ALA A 370 -25.84 4.81 24.67
N ALA A 371 -25.69 6.04 24.17
CA ALA A 371 -26.75 6.79 23.49
C ALA A 371 -27.17 6.21 22.12
N LYS A 372 -26.49 5.16 21.62
CA LYS A 372 -26.81 4.44 20.37
C LYS A 372 -27.03 5.38 19.17
N LEU A 373 -26.13 6.33 18.98
CA LEU A 373 -26.20 7.32 17.91
C LEU A 373 -25.83 6.78 16.50
N TYR A 374 -25.42 5.51 16.44
CA TYR A 374 -25.10 4.77 15.21
C TYR A 374 -25.98 3.54 15.07
N GLU A 375 -26.35 3.24 13.82
CA GLU A 375 -27.08 2.01 13.50
C GLU A 375 -26.15 0.80 13.58
N ASN A 376 -26.66 -0.29 14.10
CA ASN A 376 -25.94 -1.56 14.13
C ASN A 376 -26.02 -2.26 12.76
N ARG A 377 -25.08 -1.98 11.87
CA ARG A 377 -24.96 -2.62 10.54
C ARG A 377 -23.85 -3.68 10.51
N ARG A 378 -23.55 -4.31 11.66
CA ARG A 378 -22.42 -5.27 11.77
C ARG A 378 -22.50 -6.39 10.76
N THR A 379 -23.66 -7.05 10.61
CA THR A 379 -23.84 -8.17 9.68
C THR A 379 -23.58 -7.73 8.23
N TYR A 380 -24.16 -6.60 7.82
CA TYR A 380 -23.95 -6.04 6.49
C TYR A 380 -22.46 -5.75 6.20
N ARG A 381 -21.77 -5.14 7.14
CA ARG A 381 -20.35 -4.84 7.04
C ARG A 381 -19.49 -6.09 6.95
N VAL A 382 -19.79 -7.13 7.76
CA VAL A 382 -19.07 -8.42 7.74
C VAL A 382 -19.26 -9.10 6.38
N ILE A 383 -20.48 -9.13 5.83
CA ILE A 383 -20.75 -9.71 4.51
C ILE A 383 -19.92 -8.99 3.43
N LEU A 384 -19.96 -7.66 3.40
CA LEU A 384 -19.18 -6.89 2.41
C LEU A 384 -17.67 -7.09 2.58
N SER A 385 -17.18 -7.21 3.83
CA SER A 385 -15.75 -7.51 4.08
C SER A 385 -15.35 -8.89 3.58
N LEU A 386 -16.19 -9.91 3.78
CA LEU A 386 -15.93 -11.26 3.27
C LEU A 386 -15.94 -11.30 1.73
N LEU A 387 -16.89 -10.62 1.11
CA LEU A 387 -16.94 -10.47 -0.36
C LEU A 387 -15.70 -9.77 -0.90
N SER A 388 -15.27 -8.71 -0.22
CA SER A 388 -14.04 -7.98 -0.58
C SER A 388 -12.80 -8.88 -0.50
N VAL A 389 -12.63 -9.64 0.60
CA VAL A 389 -11.50 -10.57 0.75
C VAL A 389 -11.54 -11.64 -0.34
N GLY A 390 -12.72 -12.21 -0.64
CA GLY A 390 -12.89 -13.17 -1.73
C GLY A 390 -12.48 -12.59 -3.10
N LEU A 391 -12.86 -11.33 -3.38
CA LEU A 391 -12.43 -10.64 -4.60
C LEU A 391 -10.92 -10.39 -4.62
N GLY A 392 -10.30 -10.07 -3.47
CA GLY A 392 -8.85 -9.91 -3.35
C GLY A 392 -8.08 -11.19 -3.63
N VAL A 393 -8.57 -12.34 -3.15
CA VAL A 393 -7.99 -13.66 -3.49
C VAL A 393 -8.16 -13.96 -4.99
N PHE A 394 -9.33 -13.68 -5.56
CA PHE A 394 -9.57 -13.85 -6.99
C PHE A 394 -8.66 -12.96 -7.85
N SER A 395 -8.36 -11.74 -7.41
CA SER A 395 -7.43 -10.86 -8.14
C SER A 395 -6.03 -11.46 -8.27
N ILE A 396 -5.53 -12.15 -7.23
CA ILE A 396 -4.23 -12.83 -7.28
C ILE A 396 -4.23 -13.93 -8.35
N LEU A 397 -5.34 -14.68 -8.50
CA LEU A 397 -5.45 -15.67 -9.56
C LEU A 397 -5.37 -15.06 -10.96
N LEU A 398 -5.91 -13.86 -11.16
CA LEU A 398 -5.78 -13.13 -12.43
C LEU A 398 -4.32 -12.75 -12.73
N ALA A 399 -3.55 -12.35 -11.72
CA ALA A 399 -2.13 -12.05 -11.88
C ALA A 399 -1.30 -13.29 -12.26
N VAL A 400 -1.61 -14.45 -11.68
CA VAL A 400 -0.95 -15.74 -12.01
C VAL A 400 -1.20 -16.16 -13.46
N HIS A 401 -2.27 -15.68 -14.08
CA HIS A 401 -2.60 -15.92 -15.49
C HIS A 401 -2.26 -14.74 -16.41
N ASP A 402 -1.32 -13.89 -16.03
CA ASP A 402 -0.82 -12.75 -16.80
C ASP A 402 -1.89 -11.69 -17.14
N LEU A 403 -3.03 -11.69 -16.45
CA LEU A 403 -4.15 -10.75 -16.65
C LEU A 403 -4.01 -9.51 -15.75
N PHE A 404 -2.89 -8.79 -15.88
CA PHE A 404 -2.51 -7.68 -14.99
C PHE A 404 -3.51 -6.51 -15.01
N GLU A 405 -4.14 -6.19 -16.12
CA GLU A 405 -5.15 -5.12 -16.19
C GLU A 405 -6.37 -5.46 -15.32
N LEU A 406 -6.89 -6.68 -15.43
CA LEU A 406 -8.00 -7.16 -14.61
C LEU A 406 -7.60 -7.33 -13.14
N PHE A 407 -6.36 -7.76 -12.86
CA PHE A 407 -5.80 -7.82 -11.51
C PHE A 407 -5.85 -6.46 -10.83
N ILE A 408 -5.30 -5.40 -11.44
CA ILE A 408 -5.26 -4.05 -10.88
C ILE A 408 -6.69 -3.54 -10.64
N LEU A 409 -7.60 -3.75 -11.58
CA LEU A 409 -8.97 -3.28 -11.51
C LEU A 409 -9.76 -3.99 -10.40
N THR A 410 -9.68 -5.33 -10.31
CA THR A 410 -10.36 -6.11 -9.27
C THR A 410 -9.78 -5.89 -7.89
N LEU A 411 -8.45 -5.72 -7.78
CA LEU A 411 -7.78 -5.36 -6.53
C LEU A 411 -8.23 -3.98 -6.03
N GLY A 412 -8.29 -2.99 -6.93
CA GLY A 412 -8.81 -1.66 -6.62
C GLY A 412 -10.25 -1.69 -6.11
N LEU A 413 -11.13 -2.47 -6.75
CA LEU A 413 -12.51 -2.69 -6.31
C LEU A 413 -12.58 -3.38 -4.94
N SER A 414 -11.72 -4.38 -4.71
CA SER A 414 -11.61 -5.06 -3.41
C SER A 414 -11.26 -4.07 -2.31
N ILE A 415 -10.23 -3.26 -2.49
CA ILE A 415 -9.80 -2.23 -1.52
C ILE A 415 -10.93 -1.21 -1.28
N ALA A 416 -11.60 -0.76 -2.33
CA ALA A 416 -12.70 0.20 -2.22
C ALA A 416 -13.90 -0.38 -1.43
N LEU A 417 -14.28 -1.63 -1.71
CA LEU A 417 -15.36 -2.33 -1.02
C LEU A 417 -15.02 -2.60 0.44
N LEU A 418 -13.78 -3.00 0.72
CA LEU A 418 -13.28 -3.20 2.09
C LEU A 418 -13.28 -1.88 2.87
N SER A 419 -12.77 -0.82 2.25
CA SER A 419 -12.77 0.52 2.84
C SER A 419 -14.20 0.98 3.15
N PHE A 420 -15.13 0.81 2.22
CA PHE A 420 -16.53 1.09 2.46
C PHE A 420 -17.08 0.27 3.64
N ALA A 421 -16.85 -1.04 3.68
CA ALA A 421 -17.31 -1.91 4.75
C ALA A 421 -16.74 -1.54 6.14
N LEU A 422 -15.48 -1.10 6.21
CA LEU A 422 -14.84 -0.69 7.45
C LEU A 422 -15.33 0.67 7.95
N PHE A 423 -15.51 1.64 7.05
CA PHE A 423 -15.84 3.02 7.41
C PHE A 423 -17.33 3.35 7.38
N TYR A 424 -18.18 2.48 6.83
CA TYR A 424 -19.61 2.71 6.77
C TYR A 424 -20.26 2.54 8.14
N HIS A 425 -20.52 3.65 8.82
CA HIS A 425 -21.21 3.74 10.11
C HIS A 425 -22.34 4.76 10.01
N PRO A 426 -23.52 4.36 9.50
CA PRO A 426 -24.65 5.28 9.39
C PRO A 426 -25.15 5.68 10.78
N ARG A 427 -25.52 6.97 10.91
CA ARG A 427 -26.10 7.49 12.15
C ARG A 427 -27.58 7.13 12.25
N THR A 428 -28.03 6.91 13.48
CA THR A 428 -29.46 6.87 13.77
C THR A 428 -30.09 8.23 13.53
N TRP A 429 -31.44 8.28 13.54
CA TRP A 429 -32.16 9.55 13.43
C TRP A 429 -31.71 10.56 14.49
N THR A 430 -31.61 10.14 15.77
CA THR A 430 -31.12 10.99 16.88
C THR A 430 -29.70 11.49 16.63
N GLY A 431 -28.80 10.61 16.18
CA GLY A 431 -27.42 11.00 15.88
C GLY A 431 -27.32 12.02 14.74
N GLU A 432 -28.14 11.87 13.68
CA GLU A 432 -28.14 12.82 12.57
C GLU A 432 -28.80 14.14 12.98
N LYS A 433 -29.87 14.09 13.82
CA LYS A 433 -30.53 15.27 14.40
C LYS A 433 -29.54 16.10 15.21
N ILE A 434 -28.85 15.51 16.20
CA ILE A 434 -27.86 16.22 17.01
C ILE A 434 -26.81 16.88 16.12
N LYS A 435 -26.26 16.16 15.16
CA LYS A 435 -25.22 16.72 14.27
C LYS A 435 -25.74 17.83 13.38
N HIS A 436 -26.95 17.70 12.85
CA HIS A 436 -27.61 18.72 12.03
C HIS A 436 -27.88 19.98 12.84
N GLU A 437 -28.54 19.87 13.99
CA GLU A 437 -28.91 21.00 14.83
C GLU A 437 -27.67 21.78 15.32
N TRP A 438 -26.62 21.12 15.79
CA TRP A 438 -25.38 21.79 16.22
C TRP A 438 -24.58 22.38 15.04
N LYS A 439 -24.69 21.80 13.85
CA LYS A 439 -24.12 22.41 12.65
C LYS A 439 -24.89 23.68 12.26
N THR A 440 -26.20 23.63 12.28
CA THR A 440 -27.08 24.79 12.02
C THR A 440 -26.86 25.87 13.08
N PHE A 441 -26.76 25.48 14.37
CA PHE A 441 -26.40 26.40 15.43
C PHE A 441 -25.10 27.14 15.12
N LYS A 442 -24.02 26.44 14.80
CA LYS A 442 -22.73 27.09 14.46
C LYS A 442 -22.89 28.09 13.31
N GLN A 443 -23.67 27.79 12.29
CA GLN A 443 -23.89 28.66 11.15
C GLN A 443 -24.71 29.90 11.52
N ARG A 444 -25.81 29.73 12.23
CA ARG A 444 -26.69 30.85 12.68
C ARG A 444 -25.97 31.70 13.72
N PHE A 445 -25.24 31.11 14.63
CA PHE A 445 -24.54 31.83 15.71
C PHE A 445 -23.51 32.84 15.20
N LYS A 446 -22.83 32.55 14.08
CA LYS A 446 -21.91 33.48 13.45
C LYS A 446 -22.56 34.78 12.99
N SER A 447 -23.82 34.75 12.63
CA SER A 447 -24.59 35.90 12.12
C SER A 447 -25.57 36.48 13.15
N ILE A 448 -25.63 35.93 14.36
CA ILE A 448 -26.59 36.38 15.39
C ILE A 448 -26.43 37.85 15.70
N GLN A 449 -27.55 38.53 15.86
CA GLN A 449 -27.59 39.96 16.23
C GLN A 449 -27.79 40.13 17.75
N SER A 450 -27.36 41.27 18.28
CA SER A 450 -27.49 41.59 19.72
C SER A 450 -28.91 41.47 20.29
N PRO A 451 -29.99 41.84 19.59
CA PRO A 451 -31.35 41.64 20.13
C PRO A 451 -31.74 40.18 20.31
N GLU A 452 -31.40 39.33 19.34
CA GLU A 452 -31.68 37.88 19.35
C GLU A 452 -30.88 37.20 20.47
N TRP A 453 -29.59 37.55 20.65
CA TRP A 453 -28.78 37.08 21.76
C TRP A 453 -29.37 37.47 23.11
N LYS A 454 -29.92 38.69 23.26
CA LYS A 454 -30.54 39.15 24.50
C LYS A 454 -31.80 38.35 24.87
N SER A 455 -32.53 37.83 23.89
CA SER A 455 -33.74 37.05 24.15
C SER A 455 -33.47 35.63 24.65
N LEU A 456 -32.22 35.14 24.55
CA LEU A 456 -31.86 33.85 25.08
C LEU A 456 -31.85 33.81 26.62
N SER A 457 -32.18 32.66 27.20
CA SER A 457 -32.01 32.45 28.63
C SER A 457 -30.53 32.48 29.02
N GLU A 458 -30.22 32.80 30.27
CA GLU A 458 -28.83 32.80 30.76
C GLU A 458 -28.19 31.43 30.66
N ASP A 459 -28.97 30.36 30.86
CA ASP A 459 -28.53 28.98 30.67
C ASP A 459 -28.16 28.71 29.21
N ASP A 460 -28.98 29.14 28.25
CA ASP A 460 -28.69 28.95 26.82
C ASP A 460 -27.46 29.77 26.38
N LYS A 461 -27.30 30.99 26.87
CA LYS A 461 -26.09 31.77 26.59
C LYS A 461 -24.85 31.06 27.09
N MET A 462 -24.89 30.51 28.30
CA MET A 462 -23.77 29.76 28.87
C MET A 462 -23.51 28.45 28.09
N ARG A 463 -24.52 27.70 27.71
CA ARG A 463 -24.39 26.48 26.89
C ARG A 463 -23.76 26.78 25.52
N ALA A 464 -24.20 27.85 24.85
CA ALA A 464 -23.61 28.29 23.58
C ALA A 464 -22.14 28.66 23.74
N PHE A 465 -21.80 29.39 24.79
CA PHE A 465 -20.43 29.79 25.11
C PHE A 465 -19.55 28.57 25.38
N LEU A 466 -19.97 27.67 26.26
CA LEU A 466 -19.22 26.48 26.64
C LEU A 466 -19.05 25.48 25.48
N TYR A 467 -20.05 25.38 24.59
CA TYR A 467 -19.92 24.58 23.39
C TYR A 467 -18.85 25.15 22.44
N GLY A 468 -18.84 26.47 22.21
CA GLY A 468 -17.81 27.15 21.44
C GLY A 468 -16.42 26.94 22.01
N LEU A 469 -16.27 27.11 23.33
CA LEU A 469 -15.04 26.87 24.07
C LEU A 469 -14.55 25.44 23.88
N GLY A 470 -15.38 24.46 24.22
CA GLY A 470 -15.01 23.05 24.23
C GLY A 470 -14.77 22.44 22.85
N THR A 471 -15.34 23.01 21.77
CA THR A 471 -15.04 22.62 20.39
C THR A 471 -13.83 23.37 19.81
N ASN A 472 -13.26 24.32 20.54
CA ASN A 472 -12.19 25.22 20.09
C ASN A 472 -12.51 25.92 18.74
N ASP A 473 -13.80 26.28 18.56
CA ASP A 473 -14.27 26.94 17.36
C ASP A 473 -14.01 28.44 17.47
N LYS A 474 -12.96 28.92 16.78
CA LYS A 474 -12.48 30.30 16.86
C LYS A 474 -13.53 31.34 16.48
N GLU A 475 -14.44 30.99 15.53
CA GLU A 475 -15.48 31.96 15.09
C GLU A 475 -16.60 32.05 16.12
N VAL A 476 -17.02 30.93 16.71
CA VAL A 476 -18.00 30.89 17.80
C VAL A 476 -17.43 31.61 19.03
N THR A 477 -16.17 31.35 19.39
CA THR A 477 -15.50 31.99 20.52
C THR A 477 -15.41 33.51 20.31
N LYS A 478 -14.93 33.94 19.14
CA LYS A 478 -14.85 35.38 18.80
C LYS A 478 -16.21 36.07 18.87
N LYS A 479 -17.26 35.41 18.35
CA LYS A 479 -18.62 35.98 18.39
C LYS A 479 -19.14 36.09 19.82
N ASN A 480 -18.87 35.08 20.67
CA ASN A 480 -19.20 35.14 22.09
C ASN A 480 -18.51 36.34 22.79
N GLU A 481 -17.22 36.59 22.50
CA GLU A 481 -16.47 37.74 23.03
C GLU A 481 -17.06 39.07 22.58
N GLU A 482 -17.41 39.20 21.29
CA GLU A 482 -18.05 40.39 20.74
C GLU A 482 -19.40 40.67 21.42
N LEU A 483 -20.22 39.65 21.59
CA LEU A 483 -21.51 39.74 22.24
C LEU A 483 -21.36 40.10 23.72
N ALA A 484 -20.45 39.49 24.46
CA ALA A 484 -20.19 39.81 25.85
C ALA A 484 -19.65 41.27 26.04
N LYS A 485 -18.72 41.73 25.19
CA LYS A 485 -18.21 43.09 25.21
C LYS A 485 -19.30 44.15 24.93
N ALA A 486 -20.26 43.85 24.07
CA ALA A 486 -21.39 44.74 23.78
C ALA A 486 -22.32 44.97 24.98
N PHE A 487 -22.19 44.17 26.05
CA PHE A 487 -22.95 44.31 27.30
C PHE A 487 -22.24 45.15 28.39
N GLN A 488 -21.00 45.58 28.17
CA GLN A 488 -20.30 46.48 29.08
C GLN A 488 -20.83 47.92 28.95
N LYS A 489 -22.08 48.18 29.39
CA LYS A 489 -22.46 49.53 29.77
C LYS A 489 -22.32 49.66 31.30
N PRO A 490 -21.61 50.64 31.82
CA PRO A 490 -21.50 50.85 33.26
C PRO A 490 -22.87 51.29 33.78
N THR A 491 -23.59 50.39 34.42
CA THR A 491 -24.73 50.79 35.23
C THR A 491 -24.21 50.95 36.66
N SER A 492 -24.06 52.19 37.06
CA SER A 492 -23.92 52.60 38.44
C SER A 492 -25.25 52.26 39.19
N ALA A 493 -25.37 51.08 39.70
CA ALA A 493 -26.44 50.69 40.61
C ALA A 493 -25.84 49.81 41.72
N GLN A 494 -25.98 50.33 42.95
CA GLN A 494 -25.65 49.60 44.19
C GLN A 494 -26.31 48.21 44.24
N PRO A 495 -25.67 47.24 44.86
CA PRO A 495 -26.26 45.90 45.01
C PRO A 495 -27.39 45.96 46.05
N THR A 496 -28.63 45.96 45.60
CA THR A 496 -29.76 45.58 46.42
C THR A 496 -29.84 44.04 46.45
N ALA A 497 -29.67 43.53 47.67
CA ALA A 497 -29.92 42.13 47.95
C ALA A 497 -31.35 41.75 47.59
N ALA A 498 -31.56 40.86 46.66
CA ALA A 498 -32.62 39.87 46.60
C ALA A 498 -32.67 39.10 45.27
N THR A 499 -32.91 37.82 45.41
CA THR A 499 -33.25 36.81 44.43
C THR A 499 -32.09 36.12 43.70
N HIS A 500 -31.78 34.92 44.20
CA HIS A 500 -30.91 33.92 43.65
C HIS A 500 -31.39 33.43 42.29
N SER A 501 -30.96 34.04 41.21
CA SER A 501 -30.64 33.31 39.98
C SER A 501 -29.11 33.16 39.97
N ALA A 502 -28.63 31.95 40.22
CA ALA A 502 -27.25 31.70 40.59
C ALA A 502 -26.21 32.01 39.54
N TYR A 503 -26.61 32.33 38.29
CA TYR A 503 -25.66 32.56 37.19
C TYR A 503 -26.24 33.52 36.16
N SER A 504 -25.68 34.71 36.10
CA SER A 504 -25.82 35.60 34.92
C SER A 504 -24.57 35.47 34.06
N PHE A 505 -24.74 35.33 32.75
CA PHE A 505 -23.62 35.32 31.80
C PHE A 505 -23.05 36.73 31.70
N ASP A 506 -21.86 36.94 32.23
CA ASP A 506 -21.15 38.20 32.19
C ASP A 506 -19.74 38.07 31.56
N PRO A 507 -19.06 39.17 31.20
CA PRO A 507 -17.74 39.13 30.57
C PRO A 507 -16.63 38.45 31.39
N THR A 508 -16.80 38.29 32.69
CA THR A 508 -15.80 37.60 33.54
C THR A 508 -15.63 36.15 33.17
N TRP A 509 -16.68 35.50 32.65
CA TRP A 509 -16.64 34.13 32.15
C TRP A 509 -15.63 33.92 31.02
N ILE A 510 -15.41 34.96 30.17
CA ILE A 510 -14.42 34.89 29.08
C ILE A 510 -13.01 34.82 29.65
N LEU A 511 -12.73 35.62 30.69
CA LEU A 511 -11.43 35.62 31.36
C LEU A 511 -11.16 34.29 32.07
N VAL A 512 -12.16 33.78 32.78
CA VAL A 512 -12.06 32.48 33.47
C VAL A 512 -11.88 31.35 32.47
N ALA A 513 -12.62 31.32 31.39
CA ALA A 513 -12.49 30.32 30.32
C ALA A 513 -11.13 30.36 29.62
N GLY A 514 -10.61 31.59 29.37
CA GLY A 514 -9.27 31.79 28.81
C GLY A 514 -8.17 31.26 29.75
N ALA A 515 -8.26 31.57 31.05
CA ALA A 515 -7.35 31.07 32.06
C ALA A 515 -7.44 29.51 32.19
N ALA A 516 -8.65 28.96 32.23
CA ALA A 516 -8.87 27.51 32.28
C ALA A 516 -8.25 26.82 31.05
N SER A 517 -8.55 27.32 29.83
CA SER A 517 -8.03 26.73 28.59
C SER A 517 -6.51 26.74 28.53
N SER A 518 -5.89 27.88 28.82
CA SER A 518 -4.43 28.01 28.82
C SER A 518 -3.75 27.10 29.84
N THR A 519 -4.35 26.97 31.02
CA THR A 519 -3.82 26.13 32.09
C THR A 519 -3.93 24.64 31.74
N PHE A 520 -5.07 24.17 31.21
CA PHE A 520 -5.22 22.78 30.77
C PHE A 520 -4.37 22.46 29.54
N GLN A 521 -4.18 23.40 28.62
CA GLN A 521 -3.24 23.23 27.49
C GLN A 521 -1.79 23.08 28.00
N SER A 522 -1.37 23.94 28.93
CA SER A 522 -0.03 23.86 29.53
C SER A 522 0.16 22.53 30.28
N ALA A 523 -0.83 22.11 31.05
CA ALA A 523 -0.82 20.84 31.77
C ALA A 523 -0.68 19.65 30.80
N GLN A 524 -1.45 19.63 29.71
CA GLN A 524 -1.40 18.57 28.71
C GLN A 524 -0.05 18.53 27.97
N LYS A 525 0.50 19.69 27.64
CA LYS A 525 1.82 19.80 26.99
C LYS A 525 2.95 19.31 27.93
N THR A 526 2.85 19.63 29.22
CA THR A 526 3.89 19.26 30.21
C THR A 526 3.87 17.77 30.54
N THR A 527 2.70 17.14 30.54
CA THR A 527 2.53 15.73 30.94
C THR A 527 2.43 14.74 29.79
N GLY A 528 2.36 15.23 28.52
CA GLY A 528 2.29 14.41 27.32
C GLY A 528 3.57 13.62 27.04
N PRO A 529 3.50 12.49 26.31
CA PRO A 529 4.67 11.70 25.95
C PRO A 529 5.54 12.44 24.92
N ASP A 530 6.88 12.35 25.08
CA ASP A 530 7.86 12.84 24.11
C ASP A 530 7.80 11.97 22.84
N THR A 531 7.41 12.56 21.71
CA THR A 531 7.35 11.86 20.41
C THR A 531 8.71 11.89 19.72
N SER A 532 9.49 10.81 19.79
CA SER A 532 10.60 10.52 18.90
C SER A 532 10.30 9.27 18.08
N SER A 533 10.37 9.40 16.75
CA SER A 533 10.05 8.36 15.77
C SER A 533 11.26 7.51 15.41
N SER A 534 11.10 6.18 15.28
CA SER A 534 12.06 5.27 14.65
C SER A 534 11.39 4.48 13.54
N GLY A 535 12.00 4.48 12.33
CA GLY A 535 11.59 3.70 11.18
C GLY A 535 12.46 2.46 11.01
N GLY A 536 11.89 1.36 10.54
CA GLY A 536 12.55 0.09 10.26
C GLY A 536 12.33 -0.37 8.82
N SER A 537 13.35 -0.98 8.24
CA SER A 537 13.47 -1.42 6.84
C SER A 537 13.54 -2.95 6.77
N PHE A 538 12.98 -3.57 5.72
CA PHE A 538 13.02 -5.01 5.45
C PHE A 538 13.62 -5.30 4.08
N THR A 539 14.45 -6.37 4.01
CA THR A 539 15.00 -6.95 2.79
C THR A 539 14.67 -8.45 2.74
N GLY A 540 14.36 -8.96 1.52
CA GLY A 540 14.09 -10.37 1.26
C GLY A 540 14.94 -10.88 0.08
N GLY A 541 15.37 -12.14 0.14
CA GLY A 541 16.17 -12.83 -0.86
C GLY A 541 15.53 -14.13 -1.32
N GLY A 542 15.85 -14.59 -2.52
CA GLY A 542 15.33 -15.81 -3.15
C GLY A 542 16.47 -16.64 -3.76
N THR A 543 16.24 -17.93 -3.90
CA THR A 543 17.20 -18.95 -4.39
C THR A 543 16.55 -19.83 -5.45
N GLY A 544 17.30 -20.22 -6.49
CA GLY A 544 16.93 -21.20 -7.52
C GLY A 544 18.13 -22.05 -7.94
N ALA A 545 17.86 -23.26 -8.44
CA ALA A 545 18.86 -24.21 -8.89
C ALA A 545 18.43 -24.84 -10.22
N GLY A 546 19.38 -25.05 -11.14
CA GLY A 546 19.17 -25.67 -12.44
C GLY A 546 20.48 -26.21 -13.03
N GLY A 547 20.52 -26.84 -14.14
CA GLY A 547 21.68 -27.48 -14.75
C GLY A 547 21.79 -27.28 -16.25
N GLY A 548 22.99 -26.94 -16.71
CA GLY A 548 23.42 -26.81 -18.10
C GLY A 548 22.94 -25.53 -18.82
N GLY A 549 23.84 -24.82 -19.42
CA GLY A 549 23.52 -23.58 -20.13
C GLY A 549 24.72 -22.66 -20.24
N GLY A 550 24.55 -21.41 -20.06
CA GLY A 550 25.61 -20.41 -20.08
C GLY A 550 25.04 -19.02 -20.29
N GLY A 551 25.92 -18.06 -20.33
CA GLY A 551 25.54 -16.66 -20.51
C GLY A 551 26.62 -15.81 -21.14
N SER A 552 26.28 -14.57 -21.43
CA SER A 552 27.19 -13.57 -21.97
C SER A 552 27.29 -12.37 -21.04
N GLY A 553 28.48 -11.77 -20.99
CA GLY A 553 28.76 -10.65 -20.12
C GLY A 553 29.92 -9.79 -20.64
N ALA A 554 30.32 -8.78 -19.87
CA ALA A 554 31.48 -7.95 -20.16
C ALA A 554 32.18 -7.52 -18.86
N PHE A 555 33.48 -7.14 -18.98
CA PHE A 555 34.29 -6.73 -17.84
C PHE A 555 35.23 -5.58 -18.16
#